data_746d15a795c74dd613322ee192efbd16
#
_entry.id   746d15a795c74dd613322ee192efbd16
#
_cell.length_a   1.000
_cell.length_b   1.000
_cell.length_c   1.000
_cell.angle_alpha   90.00
_cell.angle_beta   90.00
_cell.angle_gamma   90.00
#
_symmetry.space_group_name_H-M   'P 1'
#
loop_
_entity.id
_entity.type
_entity.pdbx_description
1 polymer ?
#
loop_
_entity_poly.entity_id
_entity_poly.type
_entity_poly.pdbx_seq_one_letter_code
_entity_poly.pdbx_strand_id
1 'polypeptide(L)'
;MTTSTPTVEFTQLAPERSFSLPAKKIFMTATSIWCAATVTLMVLFYVGVLDFVMSSRLSMYFISVWLNVWILVWFMRRHAGQGQMNFWHDLLVVWMLCYIITNIQWEIPWFVFSRLVFENIHTLDDLVAQTDYMRESPWHMYYWILGTFGVLDLRTVNHDGTFFALEMFSFTNLVSTLYFFHLNKKRSPYRYLLVVIGCGEPIAATVIFSFSEVFDDFVNMPGDVWDTLLALVWTQYQYIVFPMIFGGLAARMLLDDLRHSATRIE
;
A
#
# COMPACT_ATOMS: atom_id res chain seq x y z
N MET A 1 9.13 31.31 42.16
CA MET A 1 7.85 30.73 41.72
C MET A 1 8.20 29.59 40.79
N THR A 2 8.19 28.36 41.29
CA THR A 2 8.36 27.14 40.47
C THR A 2 7.02 26.84 39.86
N THR A 3 6.87 27.13 38.58
CA THR A 3 5.70 26.66 37.79
C THR A 3 5.84 25.16 37.63
N SER A 4 5.17 24.40 38.48
CA SER A 4 5.02 22.94 38.26
C SER A 4 4.23 22.74 36.99
N THR A 5 4.86 22.14 35.98
CA THR A 5 4.15 21.69 34.78
C THR A 5 3.15 20.60 35.21
N PRO A 6 1.86 20.73 34.90
CA PRO A 6 0.89 19.70 35.28
C PRO A 6 1.26 18.37 34.64
N THR A 7 1.39 17.35 35.47
CA THR A 7 1.66 16.00 35.02
C THR A 7 0.35 15.38 34.52
N VAL A 8 0.32 14.87 33.29
CA VAL A 8 -0.83 14.15 32.71
C VAL A 8 -0.57 12.65 32.86
N GLU A 9 -1.39 11.97 33.63
CA GLU A 9 -1.39 10.51 33.71
C GLU A 9 -2.49 9.90 32.82
N PHE A 10 -2.14 8.84 32.09
CA PHE A 10 -3.11 8.07 31.30
C PHE A 10 -3.60 6.90 32.15
N THR A 11 -4.74 7.10 32.83
CA THR A 11 -5.31 6.13 33.76
C THR A 11 -6.44 5.31 33.16
N GLN A 12 -6.96 5.75 32.01
CA GLN A 12 -8.07 5.07 31.31
C GLN A 12 -7.63 4.50 29.98
N LEU A 13 -8.19 3.36 29.61
CA LEU A 13 -8.03 2.79 28.27
C LEU A 13 -8.75 3.65 27.23
N ALA A 14 -8.18 3.76 26.04
CA ALA A 14 -8.84 4.41 24.92
C ALA A 14 -10.21 3.74 24.61
N PRO A 15 -11.15 4.48 24.01
CA PRO A 15 -12.44 3.93 23.60
C PRO A 15 -12.29 2.68 22.76
N GLU A 16 -13.16 1.68 23.01
CA GLU A 16 -13.16 0.48 22.18
C GLU A 16 -13.66 0.82 20.77
N ARG A 17 -12.87 0.45 19.76
CA ARG A 17 -13.24 0.56 18.36
C ARG A 17 -12.87 -0.74 17.67
N SER A 18 -13.86 -1.37 17.08
CA SER A 18 -13.68 -2.62 16.32
C SER A 18 -13.95 -2.40 14.84
N PHE A 19 -13.24 -3.12 14.01
CA PHE A 19 -13.52 -3.16 12.57
C PHE A 19 -14.92 -3.72 12.35
N SER A 20 -15.83 -2.91 11.83
CA SER A 20 -17.24 -3.26 11.72
C SER A 20 -17.49 -4.38 10.73
N LEU A 21 -18.50 -5.21 11.00
CA LEU A 21 -18.85 -6.33 10.12
C LEU A 21 -19.19 -5.90 8.68
N PRO A 22 -19.96 -4.80 8.44
CA PRO A 22 -20.20 -4.34 7.07
C PRO A 22 -18.93 -3.91 6.35
N ALA A 23 -18.03 -3.13 6.99
CA ALA A 23 -16.77 -2.72 6.38
C ALA A 23 -15.87 -3.94 6.06
N LYS A 24 -15.81 -4.91 6.98
CA LYS A 24 -15.10 -6.18 6.77
C LYS A 24 -15.65 -6.95 5.57
N LYS A 25 -16.97 -7.07 5.43
CA LYS A 25 -17.60 -7.75 4.27
C LYS A 25 -17.27 -7.05 2.95
N ILE A 26 -17.38 -5.72 2.90
CA ILE A 26 -17.05 -4.93 1.70
C ILE A 26 -15.59 -5.18 1.31
N PHE A 27 -14.68 -5.04 2.27
CA PHE A 27 -13.25 -5.22 2.04
C PHE A 27 -12.94 -6.64 1.54
N MET A 28 -13.45 -7.68 2.21
CA MET A 28 -13.22 -9.08 1.81
C MET A 28 -13.78 -9.38 0.42
N THR A 29 -14.96 -8.86 0.08
CA THR A 29 -15.56 -9.05 -1.26
C THR A 29 -14.72 -8.37 -2.33
N ALA A 30 -14.35 -7.10 -2.13
CA ALA A 30 -13.51 -6.37 -3.09
C ALA A 30 -12.15 -7.03 -3.29
N THR A 31 -11.52 -7.49 -2.21
CA THR A 31 -10.24 -8.22 -2.25
C THR A 31 -10.38 -9.56 -2.98
N SER A 32 -11.47 -10.30 -2.75
CA SER A 32 -11.71 -11.57 -3.47
C SER A 32 -11.90 -11.35 -4.97
N ILE A 33 -12.63 -10.31 -5.36
CA ILE A 33 -12.81 -9.95 -6.79
C ILE A 33 -11.47 -9.57 -7.41
N TRP A 34 -10.67 -8.76 -6.72
CA TRP A 34 -9.35 -8.36 -7.19
C TRP A 34 -8.40 -9.56 -7.32
N CYS A 35 -8.34 -10.47 -6.33
CA CYS A 35 -7.55 -11.69 -6.42
C CYS A 35 -7.99 -12.56 -7.60
N ALA A 36 -9.29 -12.73 -7.81
CA ALA A 36 -9.82 -13.49 -8.94
C ALA A 36 -9.43 -12.85 -10.28
N ALA A 37 -9.51 -11.52 -10.41
CA ALA A 37 -9.08 -10.80 -11.61
C ALA A 37 -7.58 -10.99 -11.88
N THR A 38 -6.73 -10.84 -10.85
CA THR A 38 -5.27 -11.03 -10.96
C THR A 38 -4.93 -12.45 -11.41
N VAL A 39 -5.53 -13.47 -10.78
CA VAL A 39 -5.31 -14.88 -11.16
C VAL A 39 -5.80 -15.12 -12.60
N THR A 40 -6.93 -14.54 -12.99
CA THR A 40 -7.44 -14.67 -14.37
C THR A 40 -6.46 -14.08 -15.38
N LEU A 41 -5.93 -12.88 -15.13
CA LEU A 41 -4.94 -12.25 -16.02
C LEU A 41 -3.66 -13.09 -16.13
N MET A 42 -3.18 -13.63 -15.03
CA MET A 42 -2.04 -14.53 -15.01
C MET A 42 -2.32 -15.79 -15.84
N VAL A 43 -3.48 -16.42 -15.69
CA VAL A 43 -3.88 -17.60 -16.49
C VAL A 43 -3.98 -17.24 -17.98
N LEU A 44 -4.61 -16.12 -18.34
CA LEU A 44 -4.73 -15.67 -19.73
C LEU A 44 -3.36 -15.43 -20.38
N PHE A 45 -2.41 -14.94 -19.62
CA PHE A 45 -1.00 -14.85 -20.06
C PHE A 45 -0.41 -16.23 -20.32
N TYR A 46 -0.51 -17.17 -19.38
CA TYR A 46 0.10 -18.50 -19.51
C TYR A 46 -0.52 -19.37 -20.61
N VAL A 47 -1.81 -19.20 -20.90
CA VAL A 47 -2.47 -19.89 -22.02
C VAL A 47 -2.28 -19.17 -23.37
N GLY A 48 -1.54 -18.05 -23.40
CA GLY A 48 -1.21 -17.34 -24.63
C GLY A 48 -2.33 -16.47 -25.21
N VAL A 49 -3.37 -16.15 -24.43
CA VAL A 49 -4.47 -15.25 -24.85
C VAL A 49 -4.04 -13.79 -24.72
N LEU A 50 -3.28 -13.45 -23.71
CA LEU A 50 -2.67 -12.14 -23.51
C LEU A 50 -1.16 -12.24 -23.56
N ASP A 51 -0.51 -11.23 -24.14
CA ASP A 51 0.93 -11.06 -23.98
C ASP A 51 1.28 -10.55 -22.58
N PHE A 52 2.59 -10.57 -22.26
CA PHE A 52 3.07 -10.15 -20.94
C PHE A 52 2.78 -8.68 -20.65
N VAL A 53 3.00 -7.80 -21.63
CA VAL A 53 2.83 -6.35 -21.47
C VAL A 53 1.36 -6.00 -21.21
N MET A 54 0.45 -6.54 -22.00
CA MET A 54 -0.98 -6.30 -21.84
C MET A 54 -1.51 -6.85 -20.50
N SER A 55 -1.14 -8.09 -20.15
CA SER A 55 -1.57 -8.70 -18.87
C SER A 55 -1.04 -7.90 -17.67
N SER A 56 0.17 -7.37 -17.75
CA SER A 56 0.79 -6.54 -16.74
C SER A 56 0.11 -5.18 -16.59
N ARG A 57 -0.14 -4.47 -17.69
CA ARG A 57 -0.87 -3.18 -17.69
C ARG A 57 -2.27 -3.33 -17.05
N LEU A 58 -3.00 -4.37 -17.42
CA LEU A 58 -4.31 -4.66 -16.84
C LEU A 58 -4.21 -4.96 -15.33
N SER A 59 -3.19 -5.71 -14.91
CA SER A 59 -2.96 -5.99 -13.49
C SER A 59 -2.69 -4.72 -12.71
N MET A 60 -1.86 -3.81 -13.22
CA MET A 60 -1.58 -2.51 -12.61
C MET A 60 -2.83 -1.65 -12.51
N TYR A 61 -3.66 -1.64 -13.53
CA TYR A 61 -4.94 -0.95 -13.49
C TYR A 61 -5.84 -1.50 -12.38
N PHE A 62 -6.00 -2.83 -12.29
CA PHE A 62 -6.86 -3.46 -11.29
C PHE A 62 -6.35 -3.30 -9.86
N ILE A 63 -5.04 -3.33 -9.61
CA ILE A 63 -4.50 -3.07 -8.27
C ILE A 63 -4.83 -1.64 -7.83
N SER A 64 -4.72 -0.68 -8.74
CA SER A 64 -5.05 0.72 -8.45
C SER A 64 -6.55 0.90 -8.19
N VAL A 65 -7.41 0.20 -8.92
CA VAL A 65 -8.87 0.18 -8.66
C VAL A 65 -9.16 -0.44 -7.29
N TRP A 66 -8.52 -1.57 -6.96
CA TRP A 66 -8.74 -2.24 -5.69
C TRP A 66 -8.29 -1.39 -4.49
N LEU A 67 -7.16 -0.70 -4.58
CA LEU A 67 -6.69 0.20 -3.52
C LEU A 67 -7.72 1.30 -3.17
N ASN A 68 -8.67 1.58 -4.05
CA ASN A 68 -9.78 2.51 -3.81
C ASN A 68 -11.00 1.87 -3.09
N VAL A 69 -10.89 0.64 -2.57
CA VAL A 69 -11.98 -0.06 -1.85
C VAL A 69 -12.53 0.76 -0.67
N TRP A 70 -11.73 1.65 -0.08
CA TRP A 70 -12.17 2.56 0.98
C TRP A 70 -13.28 3.52 0.53
N ILE A 71 -13.36 3.86 -0.77
CA ILE A 71 -14.46 4.66 -1.32
C ILE A 71 -15.79 3.91 -1.16
N LEU A 72 -15.80 2.59 -1.44
CA LEU A 72 -16.98 1.75 -1.24
C LEU A 72 -17.38 1.70 0.23
N VAL A 73 -16.40 1.53 1.13
CA VAL A 73 -16.64 1.59 2.58
C VAL A 73 -17.20 2.95 2.97
N TRP A 74 -16.64 4.05 2.45
CA TRP A 74 -17.11 5.41 2.71
C TRP A 74 -18.56 5.60 2.28
N PHE A 75 -18.92 5.22 1.05
CA PHE A 75 -20.30 5.34 0.56
C PHE A 75 -21.28 4.53 1.40
N MET A 76 -21.00 3.27 1.64
CA MET A 76 -21.93 2.38 2.31
C MET A 76 -22.06 2.63 3.81
N ARG A 77 -21.02 3.17 4.44
CA ARG A 77 -20.99 3.42 5.89
C ARG A 77 -21.46 4.80 6.29
N ARG A 78 -21.32 5.80 5.42
CA ARG A 78 -21.70 7.18 5.70
C ARG A 78 -23.17 7.32 6.13
N HIS A 79 -24.05 6.48 5.60
CA HIS A 79 -25.49 6.51 5.85
C HIS A 79 -25.95 5.52 6.94
N ALA A 80 -25.04 4.77 7.55
CA ALA A 80 -25.37 3.70 8.50
C ALA A 80 -25.62 4.17 9.95
N GLY A 81 -25.71 5.49 10.21
CA GLY A 81 -26.04 6.04 11.54
C GLY A 81 -25.03 5.79 12.65
N GLN A 82 -23.82 5.36 12.31
CA GLN A 82 -22.75 5.11 13.29
C GLN A 82 -22.04 6.38 13.71
N GLY A 83 -21.50 6.38 14.93
CA GLY A 83 -20.65 7.45 15.42
C GLY A 83 -19.48 7.70 14.48
N GLN A 84 -19.18 8.98 14.22
CA GLN A 84 -18.16 9.42 13.24
C GLN A 84 -16.79 8.79 13.48
N MET A 85 -16.38 8.60 14.73
CA MET A 85 -15.08 8.00 15.07
C MET A 85 -14.98 6.52 14.71
N ASN A 86 -16.06 5.75 14.84
CA ASN A 86 -16.10 4.35 14.43
C ASN A 86 -16.04 4.22 12.90
N PHE A 87 -16.69 5.12 12.19
CA PHE A 87 -16.62 5.22 10.73
C PHE A 87 -15.18 5.50 10.24
N TRP A 88 -14.49 6.46 10.86
CA TRP A 88 -13.10 6.76 10.52
C TRP A 88 -12.16 5.60 10.86
N HIS A 89 -12.40 4.91 11.97
CA HIS A 89 -11.66 3.70 12.30
C HIS A 89 -11.79 2.64 11.20
N ASP A 90 -13.00 2.39 10.70
CA ASP A 90 -13.23 1.44 9.59
C ASP A 90 -12.40 1.83 8.35
N LEU A 91 -12.38 3.11 7.97
CA LEU A 91 -11.60 3.58 6.82
C LEU A 91 -10.10 3.38 7.01
N LEU A 92 -9.57 3.73 8.19
CA LEU A 92 -8.16 3.53 8.52
C LEU A 92 -7.78 2.04 8.50
N VAL A 93 -8.62 1.17 9.06
CA VAL A 93 -8.37 -0.28 9.06
C VAL A 93 -8.35 -0.83 7.65
N VAL A 94 -9.28 -0.41 6.77
CA VAL A 94 -9.26 -0.84 5.35
C VAL A 94 -7.96 -0.43 4.68
N TRP A 95 -7.55 0.82 4.85
CA TRP A 95 -6.30 1.32 4.29
C TRP A 95 -5.08 0.51 4.76
N MET A 96 -4.98 0.26 6.05
CA MET A 96 -3.88 -0.50 6.63
C MET A 96 -3.88 -1.97 6.18
N LEU A 97 -5.05 -2.58 6.00
CA LEU A 97 -5.15 -3.93 5.45
C LEU A 97 -4.73 -3.98 3.98
N CYS A 98 -4.99 -2.94 3.18
CA CYS A 98 -4.45 -2.83 1.84
C CYS A 98 -2.91 -2.85 1.86
N TYR A 99 -2.28 -2.09 2.75
CA TYR A 99 -0.82 -2.12 2.93
C TYR A 99 -0.27 -3.50 3.28
N ILE A 100 -0.90 -4.21 4.22
CA ILE A 100 -0.47 -5.56 4.56
C ILE A 100 -0.54 -6.47 3.34
N ILE A 101 -1.62 -6.39 2.57
CA ILE A 101 -1.81 -7.27 1.40
C ILE A 101 -0.79 -6.94 0.31
N THR A 102 -0.55 -5.66 0.00
CA THR A 102 0.46 -5.28 -1.00
C THR A 102 1.87 -5.71 -0.58
N ASN A 103 2.22 -5.54 0.69
CA ASN A 103 3.51 -6.00 1.21
C ASN A 103 3.68 -7.53 1.09
N ILE A 104 2.66 -8.31 1.46
CA ILE A 104 2.72 -9.78 1.40
C ILE A 104 2.76 -10.26 -0.06
N GLN A 105 2.02 -9.61 -0.95
CA GLN A 105 1.88 -10.05 -2.33
C GLN A 105 3.06 -9.65 -3.20
N TRP A 106 3.60 -8.45 -3.03
CA TRP A 106 4.61 -7.89 -3.93
C TRP A 106 5.90 -7.50 -3.22
N GLU A 107 5.87 -6.62 -2.22
CA GLU A 107 7.06 -6.03 -1.58
C GLU A 107 8.01 -7.10 -0.99
N ILE A 108 7.48 -7.99 -0.13
CA ILE A 108 8.27 -9.05 0.48
C ILE A 108 8.77 -10.06 -0.58
N PRO A 109 7.93 -10.60 -1.48
CA PRO A 109 8.40 -11.45 -2.56
C PRO A 109 9.41 -10.77 -3.47
N TRP A 110 9.21 -9.51 -3.82
CA TRP A 110 10.15 -8.76 -4.63
C TRP A 110 11.51 -8.64 -3.95
N PHE A 111 11.53 -8.23 -2.70
CA PHE A 111 12.77 -8.07 -1.92
C PHE A 111 13.57 -9.38 -1.81
N VAL A 112 12.86 -10.50 -1.63
CA VAL A 112 13.50 -11.83 -1.46
C VAL A 112 13.91 -12.45 -2.79
N PHE A 113 13.07 -12.33 -3.82
CA PHE A 113 13.19 -13.13 -5.04
C PHE A 113 13.63 -12.34 -6.28
N SER A 114 13.55 -11.00 -6.31
CA SER A 114 13.85 -10.22 -7.53
C SER A 114 15.19 -10.54 -8.13
N ARG A 115 16.25 -10.67 -7.30
CA ARG A 115 17.61 -11.01 -7.75
C ARG A 115 17.77 -12.45 -8.22
N LEU A 116 16.84 -13.34 -7.91
CA LEU A 116 16.82 -14.71 -8.38
C LEU A 116 15.99 -14.89 -9.65
N VAL A 117 15.10 -13.94 -9.91
CA VAL A 117 14.10 -14.00 -10.99
C VAL A 117 14.55 -13.18 -12.20
N PHE A 118 15.16 -12.00 -11.96
CA PHE A 118 15.56 -11.10 -13.03
C PHE A 118 17.07 -11.07 -13.20
N GLU A 119 17.54 -11.25 -14.43
CA GLU A 119 18.94 -11.19 -14.79
C GLU A 119 19.14 -10.33 -16.03
N ASN A 120 20.00 -9.30 -15.93
CA ASN A 120 20.40 -8.45 -17.06
C ASN A 120 19.23 -7.81 -17.83
N ILE A 121 18.22 -7.33 -17.10
CA ILE A 121 17.11 -6.59 -17.68
C ILE A 121 17.48 -5.11 -17.77
N HIS A 122 17.63 -4.60 -18.99
CA HIS A 122 17.93 -3.19 -19.26
C HIS A 122 16.85 -2.51 -20.12
N THR A 123 16.07 -3.30 -20.84
CA THR A 123 15.01 -2.85 -21.73
C THR A 123 13.73 -3.64 -21.52
N LEU A 124 12.62 -3.12 -22.03
CA LEU A 124 11.35 -3.87 -22.05
C LEU A 124 11.47 -5.15 -22.90
N ASP A 125 12.25 -5.11 -23.98
CA ASP A 125 12.47 -6.27 -24.83
C ASP A 125 13.22 -7.40 -24.08
N ASP A 126 14.20 -7.05 -23.23
CA ASP A 126 14.88 -8.03 -22.36
C ASP A 126 13.89 -8.68 -21.40
N LEU A 127 13.01 -7.86 -20.78
CA LEU A 127 12.01 -8.36 -19.86
C LEU A 127 11.01 -9.30 -20.55
N VAL A 128 10.55 -8.94 -21.75
CA VAL A 128 9.62 -9.76 -22.54
C VAL A 128 10.30 -11.05 -23.02
N ALA A 129 11.54 -10.97 -23.51
CA ALA A 129 12.31 -12.14 -23.96
C ALA A 129 12.53 -13.15 -22.82
N GLN A 130 12.83 -12.68 -21.61
CA GLN A 130 12.97 -13.54 -20.44
C GLN A 130 11.67 -14.26 -20.07
N THR A 131 10.50 -13.67 -20.41
CA THR A 131 9.20 -14.27 -20.11
C THR A 131 9.02 -15.63 -20.78
N ASP A 132 9.44 -15.77 -22.03
CA ASP A 132 9.30 -17.05 -22.76
C ASP A 132 10.19 -18.12 -22.13
N TYR A 133 11.43 -17.76 -21.76
CA TYR A 133 12.31 -18.66 -21.04
C TYR A 133 11.74 -19.07 -19.66
N MET A 134 11.19 -18.12 -18.93
CA MET A 134 10.68 -18.34 -17.57
C MET A 134 9.37 -19.13 -17.53
N ARG A 135 8.65 -19.28 -18.65
CA ARG A 135 7.43 -20.13 -18.71
C ARG A 135 7.70 -21.59 -18.34
N GLU A 136 8.90 -22.08 -18.59
CA GLU A 136 9.31 -23.46 -18.27
C GLU A 136 9.98 -23.56 -16.87
N SER A 137 10.21 -22.41 -16.21
CA SER A 137 10.85 -22.34 -14.90
C SER A 137 9.84 -22.58 -13.78
N PRO A 138 10.23 -23.22 -12.65
CA PRO A 138 9.40 -23.24 -11.44
C PRO A 138 9.13 -21.84 -10.87
N TRP A 139 9.89 -20.83 -11.29
CA TRP A 139 9.76 -19.43 -10.88
C TRP A 139 8.81 -18.61 -11.76
N HIS A 140 8.19 -19.19 -12.78
CA HIS A 140 7.35 -18.47 -13.76
C HIS A 140 6.23 -17.63 -13.12
N MET A 141 5.58 -18.13 -12.09
CA MET A 141 4.52 -17.39 -11.39
C MET A 141 5.07 -16.13 -10.70
N TYR A 142 6.22 -16.25 -10.05
CA TYR A 142 6.88 -15.11 -9.43
C TYR A 142 7.39 -14.12 -10.48
N TYR A 143 7.90 -14.59 -11.60
CA TYR A 143 8.32 -13.73 -12.70
C TYR A 143 7.17 -12.85 -13.17
N TRP A 144 5.98 -13.41 -13.40
CA TRP A 144 4.83 -12.63 -13.79
C TRP A 144 4.42 -11.62 -12.71
N ILE A 145 4.31 -12.04 -11.44
CA ILE A 145 3.90 -11.18 -10.33
C ILE A 145 4.89 -10.02 -10.13
N LEU A 146 6.19 -10.32 -10.08
CA LEU A 146 7.22 -9.32 -9.79
C LEU A 146 7.55 -8.46 -11.00
N GLY A 147 7.52 -9.02 -12.21
CA GLY A 147 7.82 -8.33 -13.45
C GLY A 147 6.70 -7.42 -13.95
N THR A 148 5.49 -7.54 -13.40
CA THR A 148 4.34 -6.72 -13.79
C THR A 148 4.63 -5.22 -13.68
N PHE A 149 5.31 -4.76 -12.65
CA PHE A 149 5.75 -3.36 -12.51
C PHE A 149 6.84 -2.97 -13.50
N GLY A 150 7.74 -3.91 -13.86
CA GLY A 150 8.83 -3.67 -14.80
C GLY A 150 8.39 -3.23 -16.19
N VAL A 151 7.15 -3.55 -16.60
CA VAL A 151 6.55 -3.07 -17.83
C VAL A 151 6.36 -1.55 -17.82
N LEU A 152 6.18 -0.96 -16.65
CA LEU A 152 5.97 0.47 -16.47
C LEU A 152 7.24 1.19 -15.99
N ASP A 153 8.08 0.49 -15.22
CA ASP A 153 9.28 1.04 -14.61
C ASP A 153 10.36 -0.04 -14.46
N LEU A 154 11.39 0.03 -15.29
CA LEU A 154 12.49 -0.94 -15.34
C LEU A 154 13.32 -0.99 -14.06
N ARG A 155 13.30 0.04 -13.21
CA ARG A 155 14.01 0.02 -11.91
C ARG A 155 13.56 -1.12 -11.02
N THR A 156 12.33 -1.57 -11.19
CA THR A 156 11.76 -2.69 -10.42
C THR A 156 12.38 -4.03 -10.78
N VAL A 157 13.03 -4.15 -11.94
CA VAL A 157 13.57 -5.41 -12.47
C VAL A 157 15.06 -5.36 -12.81
N ASN A 158 15.66 -4.16 -12.93
CA ASN A 158 17.08 -3.99 -13.24
C ASN A 158 17.99 -3.88 -12.01
N HIS A 159 17.46 -4.13 -10.82
CA HIS A 159 18.17 -4.04 -9.53
C HIS A 159 18.67 -2.64 -9.18
N ASP A 160 17.95 -1.60 -9.57
CA ASP A 160 18.28 -0.23 -9.23
C ASP A 160 18.42 -0.02 -7.72
N GLY A 161 19.53 0.58 -7.30
CA GLY A 161 19.84 0.78 -5.88
C GLY A 161 18.93 1.79 -5.21
N THR A 162 18.46 2.80 -5.94
CA THR A 162 17.54 3.82 -5.42
C THR A 162 16.18 3.21 -5.17
N PHE A 163 15.68 2.42 -6.14
CA PHE A 163 14.43 1.69 -5.98
C PHE A 163 14.49 0.72 -4.80
N PHE A 164 15.59 -0.04 -4.67
CA PHE A 164 15.80 -0.94 -3.54
C PHE A 164 15.77 -0.22 -2.19
N ALA A 165 16.39 0.97 -2.09
CA ALA A 165 16.39 1.77 -0.88
C ALA A 165 14.96 2.27 -0.54
N LEU A 166 14.17 2.65 -1.56
CA LEU A 166 12.79 3.09 -1.36
C LEU A 166 11.89 1.95 -0.87
N GLU A 167 12.06 0.75 -1.42
CA GLU A 167 11.30 -0.43 -0.99
C GLU A 167 11.61 -0.84 0.46
N MET A 168 12.80 -0.53 0.98
CA MET A 168 13.10 -0.71 2.40
C MET A 168 12.20 0.11 3.32
N PHE A 169 11.69 1.26 2.87
CA PHE A 169 10.73 2.05 3.65
C PHE A 169 9.38 1.37 3.76
N SER A 170 8.95 0.57 2.77
CA SER A 170 7.68 -0.14 2.84
C SER A 170 7.63 -1.16 3.99
N PHE A 171 8.77 -1.75 4.39
CA PHE A 171 8.85 -2.63 5.56
C PHE A 171 8.63 -1.88 6.87
N THR A 172 9.11 -0.65 6.99
CA THR A 172 8.86 0.16 8.19
C THR A 172 7.38 0.47 8.34
N ASN A 173 6.69 0.71 7.22
CA ASN A 173 5.25 0.89 7.18
C ASN A 173 4.49 -0.38 7.57
N LEU A 174 4.92 -1.55 7.07
CA LEU A 174 4.34 -2.83 7.48
C LEU A 174 4.47 -3.04 8.99
N VAL A 175 5.65 -2.79 9.57
CA VAL A 175 5.89 -2.90 11.02
C VAL A 175 4.98 -1.95 11.79
N SER A 176 4.88 -0.68 11.36
CA SER A 176 4.00 0.33 11.97
C SER A 176 2.54 -0.13 11.94
N THR A 177 2.09 -0.70 10.81
CA THR A 177 0.74 -1.22 10.62
C THR A 177 0.44 -2.41 11.53
N LEU A 178 1.33 -3.39 11.61
CA LEU A 178 1.16 -4.55 12.49
C LEU A 178 1.13 -4.13 13.97
N TYR A 179 1.99 -3.18 14.34
CA TYR A 179 2.02 -2.67 15.70
C TYR A 179 0.78 -1.83 16.05
N PHE A 180 0.19 -1.13 15.08
CA PHE A 180 -1.13 -0.49 15.26
C PHE A 180 -2.17 -1.53 15.70
N PHE A 181 -2.30 -2.67 15.01
CA PHE A 181 -3.27 -3.71 15.39
C PHE A 181 -3.02 -4.26 16.80
N HIS A 182 -1.74 -4.42 17.18
CA HIS A 182 -1.38 -4.81 18.53
C HIS A 182 -1.83 -3.77 19.58
N LEU A 183 -1.54 -2.49 19.36
CA LEU A 183 -1.95 -1.40 20.24
C LEU A 183 -3.48 -1.20 20.26
N ASN A 184 -4.14 -1.41 19.11
CA ASN A 184 -5.60 -1.33 19.03
C ASN A 184 -6.27 -2.41 19.89
N LYS A 185 -5.74 -3.65 19.88
CA LYS A 185 -6.20 -4.73 20.76
C LYS A 185 -6.00 -4.39 22.24
N LYS A 186 -4.91 -3.69 22.58
CA LYS A 186 -4.63 -3.23 23.95
C LYS A 186 -5.39 -1.96 24.33
N ARG A 187 -6.16 -1.35 23.43
CA ARG A 187 -6.85 -0.07 23.63
C ARG A 187 -5.89 1.04 24.09
N SER A 188 -4.67 1.03 23.53
CA SER A 188 -3.68 2.07 23.83
C SER A 188 -4.13 3.42 23.26
N PRO A 189 -4.00 4.55 24.00
CA PRO A 189 -4.28 5.89 23.49
C PRO A 189 -3.31 6.31 22.37
N TYR A 190 -2.18 5.62 22.20
CA TYR A 190 -1.17 5.92 21.18
C TYR A 190 -1.32 5.12 19.88
N ARG A 191 -2.37 4.27 19.74
CA ARG A 191 -2.52 3.38 18.58
C ARG A 191 -2.48 4.12 17.24
N TYR A 192 -3.07 5.31 17.16
CA TYR A 192 -3.10 6.09 15.92
C TYR A 192 -1.82 6.90 15.64
N LEU A 193 -0.92 7.05 16.60
CA LEU A 193 0.38 7.70 16.38
C LEU A 193 1.18 6.97 15.30
N LEU A 194 1.16 5.65 15.34
CA LEU A 194 1.85 4.82 14.33
C LEU A 194 1.26 4.96 12.93
N VAL A 195 -0.05 5.18 12.84
CA VAL A 195 -0.69 5.46 11.55
C VAL A 195 -0.25 6.80 10.99
N VAL A 196 -0.18 7.83 11.84
CA VAL A 196 0.31 9.17 11.44
C VAL A 196 1.75 9.09 10.93
N ILE A 197 2.63 8.39 11.66
CA ILE A 197 4.04 8.20 11.25
C ILE A 197 4.09 7.41 9.94
N GLY A 198 3.43 6.27 9.88
CA GLY A 198 3.41 5.39 8.70
C GLY A 198 2.81 6.05 7.45
N CYS A 199 1.95 7.06 7.58
CA CYS A 199 1.45 7.83 6.43
C CYS A 199 2.50 8.81 5.85
N GLY A 200 3.52 9.18 6.59
CA GLY A 200 4.60 10.06 6.09
C GLY A 200 5.55 9.34 5.12
N GLU A 201 5.77 8.06 5.34
CA GLU A 201 6.71 7.24 4.57
C GLU A 201 6.33 7.10 3.09
N PRO A 202 5.09 6.65 2.73
CA PRO A 202 4.72 6.50 1.33
C PRO A 202 4.70 7.82 0.58
N ILE A 203 4.37 8.94 1.25
CA ILE A 203 4.46 10.27 0.64
C ILE A 203 5.90 10.57 0.26
N ALA A 204 6.84 10.42 1.21
CA ALA A 204 8.25 10.70 0.97
C ALA A 204 8.84 9.76 -0.10
N ALA A 205 8.57 8.47 0.00
CA ALA A 205 9.04 7.47 -0.98
C ALA A 205 8.50 7.77 -2.39
N THR A 206 7.21 8.05 -2.52
CA THR A 206 6.59 8.34 -3.84
C THR A 206 7.11 9.64 -4.44
N VAL A 207 7.34 10.66 -3.63
CA VAL A 207 7.95 11.93 -4.09
C VAL A 207 9.36 11.67 -4.62
N ILE A 208 10.21 10.96 -3.86
CA ILE A 208 11.57 10.62 -4.28
C ILE A 208 11.54 9.77 -5.56
N PHE A 209 10.69 8.73 -5.59
CA PHE A 209 10.49 7.85 -6.74
C PHE A 209 10.13 8.62 -8.02
N SER A 210 9.14 9.51 -7.92
CA SER A 210 8.66 10.27 -9.07
C SER A 210 9.68 11.31 -9.54
N PHE A 211 10.32 12.01 -8.60
CA PHE A 211 11.32 13.02 -8.94
C PHE A 211 12.60 12.42 -9.50
N SER A 212 13.05 11.26 -9.05
CA SER A 212 14.23 10.60 -9.63
C SER A 212 14.01 10.34 -11.13
N GLU A 213 12.82 9.90 -11.56
CA GLU A 213 12.53 9.71 -12.99
C GLU A 213 12.49 11.01 -13.78
N VAL A 214 11.95 12.09 -13.19
CA VAL A 214 11.98 13.40 -13.84
C VAL A 214 13.42 13.90 -14.06
N PHE A 215 14.32 13.65 -13.12
CA PHE A 215 15.73 14.02 -13.23
C PHE A 215 16.53 13.12 -14.17
N ASP A 216 16.08 11.88 -14.36
CA ASP A 216 16.69 10.90 -15.27
C ASP A 216 16.02 10.89 -16.65
N ASP A 217 15.27 11.95 -17.00
CA ASP A 217 14.58 12.11 -18.30
C ASP A 217 13.71 10.90 -18.68
N PHE A 218 13.11 10.23 -17.66
CA PHE A 218 12.23 9.06 -17.80
C PHE A 218 12.90 7.85 -18.49
N VAL A 219 14.21 7.71 -18.39
CA VAL A 219 14.99 6.66 -19.06
C VAL A 219 14.56 5.24 -18.65
N ASN A 220 14.03 5.08 -17.44
CA ASN A 220 13.57 3.79 -16.92
C ASN A 220 12.10 3.49 -17.26
N MET A 221 11.40 4.39 -17.95
CA MET A 221 10.01 4.20 -18.35
C MET A 221 9.93 3.80 -19.81
N PRO A 222 9.86 2.49 -20.11
CA PRO A 222 10.05 1.98 -21.47
C PRO A 222 8.85 2.18 -22.39
N GLY A 223 7.71 2.60 -21.83
CA GLY A 223 6.45 2.75 -22.55
C GLY A 223 6.26 4.11 -23.19
N ASP A 224 5.07 4.33 -23.73
CA ASP A 224 4.66 5.61 -24.27
C ASP A 224 4.20 6.59 -23.16
N VAL A 225 3.70 7.76 -23.55
CA VAL A 225 3.20 8.78 -22.60
C VAL A 225 2.06 8.24 -21.73
N TRP A 226 1.25 7.31 -22.22
CA TRP A 226 0.15 6.71 -21.47
C TRP A 226 0.66 5.75 -20.42
N ASP A 227 1.69 4.97 -20.72
CA ASP A 227 2.36 4.11 -19.75
C ASP A 227 3.02 4.92 -18.64
N THR A 228 3.69 6.02 -19.02
CA THR A 228 4.26 6.96 -18.03
C THR A 228 3.18 7.58 -17.14
N LEU A 229 2.03 7.98 -17.69
CA LEU A 229 0.91 8.49 -16.91
C LEU A 229 0.29 7.38 -16.02
N LEU A 230 0.20 6.16 -16.51
CA LEU A 230 -0.25 5.02 -15.73
C LEU A 230 0.71 4.76 -14.55
N ALA A 231 2.01 4.75 -14.81
CA ALA A 231 3.04 4.53 -13.79
C ALA A 231 3.09 5.65 -12.75
N LEU A 232 3.24 6.91 -13.17
CA LEU A 232 3.51 8.02 -12.25
C LEU A 232 2.25 8.63 -11.65
N VAL A 233 1.14 8.61 -12.37
CA VAL A 233 -0.09 9.25 -11.89
C VAL A 233 -1.05 8.20 -11.34
N TRP A 234 -1.49 7.25 -12.16
CA TRP A 234 -2.56 6.32 -11.78
C TRP A 234 -2.15 5.34 -10.67
N THR A 235 -0.91 4.85 -10.67
CA THR A 235 -0.43 3.94 -9.63
C THR A 235 0.10 4.67 -8.40
N GLN A 236 0.61 5.92 -8.55
CA GLN A 236 1.33 6.62 -7.49
C GLN A 236 0.47 7.64 -6.71
N TYR A 237 -0.58 8.25 -7.31
CA TYR A 237 -1.39 9.25 -6.60
C TYR A 237 -1.93 8.73 -5.27
N GLN A 238 -2.19 7.44 -5.17
CA GLN A 238 -2.74 6.76 -4.01
C GLN A 238 -1.81 6.82 -2.82
N TYR A 239 -0.49 6.76 -3.07
CA TYR A 239 0.54 6.82 -2.04
C TYR A 239 0.88 8.25 -1.59
N ILE A 240 0.26 9.26 -2.20
CA ILE A 240 0.32 10.66 -1.75
C ILE A 240 -1.02 11.07 -1.14
N VAL A 241 -2.11 10.97 -1.91
CA VAL A 241 -3.41 11.51 -1.53
C VAL A 241 -4.01 10.77 -0.33
N PHE A 242 -3.97 9.42 -0.34
CA PHE A 242 -4.58 8.65 0.74
C PHE A 242 -3.81 8.77 2.06
N PRO A 243 -2.49 8.69 2.10
CA PRO A 243 -1.75 8.95 3.34
C PRO A 243 -2.00 10.35 3.90
N MET A 244 -2.15 11.38 3.08
CA MET A 244 -2.51 12.72 3.56
C MET A 244 -3.89 12.71 4.24
N ILE A 245 -4.89 12.10 3.62
CA ILE A 245 -6.25 11.99 4.17
C ILE A 245 -6.23 11.14 5.45
N PHE A 246 -5.65 9.95 5.38
CA PHE A 246 -5.68 9.00 6.50
C PHE A 246 -4.76 9.42 7.65
N GLY A 247 -3.63 10.06 7.37
CA GLY A 247 -2.78 10.68 8.37
C GLY A 247 -3.51 11.77 9.15
N GLY A 248 -4.25 12.63 8.46
CA GLY A 248 -5.11 13.65 9.10
C GLY A 248 -6.24 13.04 9.95
N LEU A 249 -6.92 12.00 9.46
CA LEU A 249 -7.94 11.29 10.23
C LEU A 249 -7.32 10.60 11.46
N ALA A 250 -6.18 9.94 11.31
CA ALA A 250 -5.46 9.28 12.40
C ALA A 250 -5.01 10.28 13.47
N ALA A 251 -4.47 11.44 13.07
CA ALA A 251 -4.11 12.50 14.00
C ALA A 251 -5.30 12.97 14.83
N ARG A 252 -6.47 13.17 14.20
CA ARG A 252 -7.70 13.54 14.91
C ARG A 252 -8.16 12.44 15.87
N MET A 253 -8.09 11.17 15.46
CA MET A 253 -8.44 10.04 16.32
C MET A 253 -7.46 9.86 17.48
N LEU A 254 -6.18 10.13 17.25
CA LEU A 254 -5.16 10.16 18.32
C LEU A 254 -5.51 11.19 19.39
N LEU A 255 -5.84 12.41 18.97
CA LEU A 255 -6.22 13.48 19.91
C LEU A 255 -7.49 13.13 20.71
N ASP A 256 -8.46 12.45 20.07
CA ASP A 256 -9.66 11.97 20.74
C ASP A 256 -9.33 10.90 21.80
N ASP A 257 -8.52 9.91 21.45
CA ASP A 257 -8.09 8.86 22.38
C ASP A 257 -7.28 9.41 23.56
N LEU A 258 -6.37 10.37 23.31
CA LEU A 258 -5.59 11.01 24.35
C LEU A 258 -6.47 11.81 25.30
N ARG A 259 -7.48 12.54 24.79
CA ARG A 259 -8.43 13.30 25.61
C ARG A 259 -9.26 12.40 26.50
N HIS A 260 -9.73 11.26 25.98
CA HIS A 260 -10.53 10.30 26.74
C HIS A 260 -9.71 9.59 27.82
N SER A 261 -8.42 9.38 27.57
CA SER A 261 -7.55 8.59 28.47
C SER A 261 -6.81 9.45 29.48
N ALA A 262 -6.78 10.77 29.30
CA ALA A 262 -6.05 11.70 30.16
C ALA A 262 -6.90 12.13 31.37
N THR A 263 -6.36 11.94 32.57
CA THR A 263 -6.84 12.61 33.79
C THR A 263 -5.84 13.70 34.14
N ARG A 264 -6.32 14.91 34.43
CA ARG A 264 -5.48 15.97 35.00
C ARG A 264 -5.38 15.72 36.50
N ILE A 265 -4.16 15.59 36.99
CA ILE A 265 -3.85 15.63 38.41
C ILE A 265 -3.59 17.13 38.70
N GLU A 266 -4.49 17.74 39.48
CA GLU A 266 -4.32 19.11 39.98
C GLU A 266 -3.25 19.13 41.08
#